data_f2ea3746db89de688640a40b5cf46e7b
#
_entry.id   f2ea3746db89de688640a40b5cf46e7b
#
_cell.length_a   1.000
_cell.length_b   1.000
_cell.length_c   1.000
_cell.angle_alpha   90.00
_cell.angle_beta   90.00
_cell.angle_gamma   90.00
#
_symmetry.space_group_name_H-M   'P 1'
#
loop_
_entity.id
_entity.type
_entity.pdbx_description
1 polymer ?
#
loop_
_entity_poly.entity_id
_entity_poly.type
_entity_poly.pdbx_seq_one_letter_code
_entity_poly.pdbx_strand_id
1 'polypeptide(L)' 'MNKHQEFLKFEAVLAYCEKQVPEGSLLAAMDYGREMQLFDGHNSLSEAGQLLAETILSST' A
#
# COMPACT_ATOMS: atom_id res chain seq x y z
N MET A 1 1.02 -2.30 19.69
CA MET A 1 1.22 -2.15 18.26
C MET A 1 1.92 -3.37 17.70
N ASN A 2 1.40 -3.91 16.64
CA ASN A 2 1.88 -5.18 16.10
C ASN A 2 2.56 -4.94 14.75
N LYS A 3 3.88 -5.14 14.71
CA LYS A 3 4.65 -4.94 13.47
C LYS A 3 4.19 -5.87 12.36
N HIS A 4 3.71 -7.05 12.72
CA HIS A 4 3.21 -8.00 11.74
C HIS A 4 1.97 -7.43 11.02
N GLN A 5 1.08 -6.78 11.75
CA GLN A 5 -0.10 -6.17 11.15
C GLN A 5 0.27 -5.00 10.27
N GLU A 6 1.26 -4.22 10.67
CA GLU A 6 1.74 -3.12 9.83
C GLU A 6 2.30 -3.64 8.52
N PHE A 7 3.05 -4.72 8.59
CA PHE A 7 3.61 -5.34 7.41
C PHE A 7 2.51 -5.86 6.48
N LEU A 8 1.50 -6.51 7.05
CA LEU A 8 0.38 -7.02 6.25
C LEU A 8 -0.37 -5.91 5.55
N LYS A 9 -0.57 -4.79 6.24
CA LYS A 9 -1.25 -3.63 5.65
C LYS A 9 -0.43 -3.06 4.51
N PHE A 10 0.88 -2.92 4.72
CA PHE A 10 1.78 -2.40 3.69
C PHE A 10 1.74 -3.31 2.46
N GLU A 11 1.83 -4.62 2.67
CA GLU A 11 1.78 -5.59 1.59
C GLU A 11 0.47 -5.52 0.81
N ALA A 12 -0.64 -5.35 1.52
CA ALA A 12 -1.95 -5.27 0.88
C ALA A 12 -2.03 -4.06 -0.05
N VAL A 13 -1.56 -2.91 0.42
CA VAL A 13 -1.57 -1.69 -0.40
C VAL A 13 -0.60 -1.82 -1.56
N LEU A 14 0.57 -2.39 -1.31
CA LEU A 14 1.56 -2.58 -2.37
C LEU A 14 1.03 -3.50 -3.47
N ALA A 15 0.37 -4.58 -3.09
CA ALA A 15 -0.22 -5.49 -4.07
C ALA A 15 -1.31 -4.78 -4.88
N TYR A 16 -2.10 -3.95 -4.23
CA TYR A 16 -3.11 -3.15 -4.91
C TYR A 16 -2.46 -2.23 -5.94
N CYS A 17 -1.38 -1.55 -5.53
CA CYS A 17 -0.67 -0.65 -6.44
C CYS A 17 -0.08 -1.40 -7.63
N GLU A 18 0.44 -2.60 -7.40
CA GLU A 18 1.00 -3.41 -8.49
C GLU A 18 -0.04 -3.73 -9.56
N LYS A 19 -1.27 -3.91 -9.15
CA LYS A 19 -2.35 -4.18 -10.09
C LYS A 19 -2.76 -2.94 -10.89
N GLN A 20 -2.46 -1.77 -10.36
CA GLN A 20 -2.85 -0.52 -11.00
C GLN A 20 -1.85 -0.05 -12.05
N VAL A 21 -0.63 -0.59 -12.03
CA VAL A 21 0.40 -0.19 -12.98
C VAL A 21 0.58 -1.27 -14.04
N PRO A 22 0.76 -0.88 -15.31
CA PRO A 22 0.82 -1.85 -16.41
C PRO A 22 2.00 -2.82 -16.29
N GLU A 23 3.12 -2.35 -15.75
CA GLU A 23 4.32 -3.17 -15.67
C GLU A 23 4.31 -4.13 -14.50
N GLY A 24 3.55 -3.82 -13.47
CA GLY A 24 3.50 -4.64 -12.27
C GLY A 24 4.80 -4.68 -11.50
N SER A 25 5.72 -3.75 -11.75
CA SER A 25 7.00 -3.73 -11.07
C SER A 25 6.88 -3.09 -9.70
N LEU A 26 7.79 -3.47 -8.80
CA LEU A 26 7.80 -2.92 -7.45
C LEU A 26 8.02 -1.41 -7.46
N LEU A 27 8.96 -0.94 -8.27
CA LEU A 27 9.25 0.48 -8.34
C LEU A 27 8.05 1.28 -8.86
N ALA A 28 7.39 0.77 -9.90
CA ALA A 28 6.21 1.43 -10.44
C ALA A 28 5.08 1.44 -9.42
N ALA A 29 4.91 0.36 -8.66
CA ALA A 29 3.90 0.29 -7.63
C ALA A 29 4.15 1.31 -6.53
N MET A 30 5.40 1.44 -6.10
CA MET A 30 5.76 2.42 -5.07
C MET A 30 5.52 3.84 -5.56
N ASP A 31 5.89 4.14 -6.81
CA ASP A 31 5.64 5.45 -7.39
C ASP A 31 4.16 5.75 -7.46
N TYR A 32 3.37 4.78 -7.87
CA TYR A 32 1.92 4.94 -7.92
C TYR A 32 1.36 5.25 -6.54
N GLY A 33 1.81 4.50 -5.52
CA GLY A 33 1.35 4.72 -4.16
C GLY A 33 1.70 6.09 -3.64
N ARG A 34 2.89 6.59 -3.99
CA ARG A 34 3.30 7.93 -3.59
C ARG A 34 2.45 9.01 -4.26
N GLU A 35 2.18 8.83 -5.56
CA GLU A 35 1.34 9.77 -6.30
C GLU A 35 -0.06 9.84 -5.73
N MET A 36 -0.59 8.70 -5.31
CA MET A 36 -1.93 8.63 -4.73
C MET A 36 -1.94 8.95 -3.25
N GLN A 37 -0.76 9.31 -2.69
CA GLN A 37 -0.61 9.65 -1.28
C GLN A 37 -0.95 8.49 -0.35
N LEU A 38 -0.71 7.29 -0.81
CA LEU A 38 -0.91 6.09 0.01
C LEU A 38 0.31 5.79 0.86
N PHE A 39 1.47 6.29 0.46
CA PHE A 39 2.71 6.18 1.23
C PHE A 39 3.17 7.56 1.63
N ASP A 40 3.80 7.65 2.82
CA ASP A 40 4.36 8.91 3.27
C ASP A 40 5.80 9.06 2.77
N GLY A 41 6.51 10.09 3.24
CA GLY A 41 7.85 10.37 2.80
C GLY A 41 8.89 9.35 3.23
N HIS A 42 8.53 8.42 4.11
CA HIS A 42 9.42 7.39 4.62
C HIS A 42 9.08 6.01 4.08
N ASN A 43 8.29 5.97 3.02
CA ASN A 43 7.82 4.71 2.41
C ASN A 43 7.00 3.85 3.37
N SER A 44 6.35 4.49 4.32
CA SER A 44 5.40 3.85 5.21
C SER A 44 4.00 4.23 4.76
N LEU A 45 3.00 3.50 5.23
CA LEU A 45 1.62 3.82 4.88
C LEU A 45 1.20 5.14 5.48
N SER A 46 0.62 6.00 4.65
CA SER A 46 -0.03 7.21 5.12
C SER A 46 -1.36 6.83 5.75
N GLU A 47 -2.06 7.83 6.30
CA GLU A 47 -3.38 7.60 6.85
C GLU A 47 -4.33 7.04 5.79
N ALA A 48 -4.29 7.62 4.59
CA ALA A 48 -5.11 7.12 3.48
C ALA A 48 -4.73 5.70 3.10
N GLY A 49 -3.43 5.39 3.10
CA GLY A 49 -2.96 4.04 2.81
C GLY A 49 -3.44 3.03 3.83
N GLN A 50 -3.47 3.42 5.10
CA GLN A 50 -3.96 2.52 6.15
C GLN A 50 -5.44 2.23 5.99
N LEU A 51 -6.23 3.23 5.63
CA LEU A 51 -7.66 3.03 5.38
C LEU A 51 -7.90 2.09 4.22
N LEU A 52 -7.13 2.25 3.15
CA LEU A 52 -7.22 1.36 2.00
C LEU A 52 -6.86 -0.06 2.39
N ALA A 53 -5.79 -0.22 3.16
CA ALA A 53 -5.35 -1.54 3.61
C ALA A 53 -6.43 -2.23 4.42
N GLU A 54 -7.06 -1.50 5.33
CA GLU A 54 -8.12 -2.06 6.16
C GLU A 54 -9.29 -2.52 5.30
N THR A 55 -9.62 -1.73 4.28
CA THR A 55 -10.70 -2.09 3.37
C THR A 55 -10.36 -3.37 2.60
N ILE A 56 -9.14 -3.46 2.10
CA ILE A 56 -8.70 -4.64 1.36
C ILE A 56 -8.74 -5.88 2.24
N LEU A 57 -8.18 -5.78 3.44
CA LEU A 57 -8.09 -6.93 4.34
C LEU A 57 -9.47 -7.34 4.87
N SER A 58 -10.39 -6.39 4.99
CA SER A 58 -11.75 -6.70 5.44
C SER A 58 -12.56 -7.42 4.39
N SER A 59 -12.23 -7.26 3.12
CA SER A 59 -13.00 -7.86 2.04
C SER A 59 -12.50 -9.24 1.62
N THR A 60 -11.47 -9.75 2.27
CA THR A 60 -10.96 -11.10 1.95
C THR A 60 -11.49 -12.17 2.91
#